data_45840383b7f311051d250cae599ee489
#
_entry.id   45840383b7f311051d250cae599ee489
#
_cell.length_a   1.000
_cell.length_b   1.000
_cell.length_c   1.000
_cell.angle_alpha   90.00
_cell.angle_beta   90.00
_cell.angle_gamma   90.00
#
_symmetry.space_group_name_H-M   'P 1'
#
loop_
_entity.id
_entity.type
_entity.pdbx_description
1 polymer ?
#
loop_
_entity_poly.entity_id
_entity_poly.type
_entity_poly.pdbx_seq_one_letter_code
_entity_poly.pdbx_strand_id
1 'polypeptide(L)'
;MKRLLIIVGLFLIGCEDTREVECNECILEISASELQESTDGQYILEYNQDLAQTYTMLDATTECGWSQHLQWDTDYQYLIGTDWVSLVNPGSMTDGDGVAHVMFAAWEVFIGDTITVYCGYTDDCGVHHLDSLKIQIVDNE
;
A
#
# COMPACT_ATOMS: atom_id res chain seq x y z
N MET A 1 -28.29 -57.69 -43.17
CA MET A 1 -28.55 -56.82 -42.00
C MET A 1 -27.27 -56.01 -41.70
N LYS A 2 -27.21 -54.75 -42.15
CA LYS A 2 -26.06 -53.87 -41.93
C LYS A 2 -26.29 -53.12 -40.61
N ARG A 3 -25.49 -53.39 -39.60
CA ARG A 3 -25.51 -52.63 -38.32
C ARG A 3 -24.73 -51.33 -38.53
N LEU A 4 -25.42 -50.19 -38.51
CA LEU A 4 -24.85 -48.84 -38.52
C LEU A 4 -24.38 -48.52 -37.11
N LEU A 5 -23.08 -48.40 -36.91
CA LEU A 5 -22.43 -47.95 -35.70
C LEU A 5 -22.40 -46.43 -35.71
N ILE A 6 -23.26 -45.79 -34.94
CA ILE A 6 -23.23 -44.34 -34.71
C ILE A 6 -22.20 -44.06 -33.64
N ILE A 7 -21.05 -43.51 -34.01
CA ILE A 7 -20.07 -42.98 -33.05
C ILE A 7 -20.51 -41.56 -32.73
N VAL A 8 -21.10 -41.42 -31.52
CA VAL A 8 -21.36 -40.11 -30.93
C VAL A 8 -20.04 -39.57 -30.39
N GLY A 9 -19.40 -38.72 -31.14
CA GLY A 9 -18.24 -37.95 -30.67
C GLY A 9 -18.69 -36.92 -29.65
N LEU A 10 -18.38 -37.14 -28.37
CA LEU A 10 -18.49 -36.13 -27.34
C LEU A 10 -17.39 -35.08 -27.57
N PHE A 11 -17.74 -33.96 -28.17
CA PHE A 11 -16.91 -32.76 -28.10
C PHE A 11 -16.99 -32.20 -26.69
N LEU A 12 -15.99 -32.49 -25.86
CA LEU A 12 -15.71 -31.74 -24.66
C LEU A 12 -15.14 -30.40 -25.13
N ILE A 13 -16.00 -29.40 -25.27
CA ILE A 13 -15.58 -28.01 -25.36
C ILE A 13 -15.10 -27.66 -23.95
N GLY A 14 -13.81 -27.83 -23.69
CA GLY A 14 -13.15 -27.21 -22.57
C GLY A 14 -13.18 -25.70 -22.79
N CYS A 15 -14.03 -24.97 -22.08
CA CYS A 15 -13.81 -23.55 -21.88
C CYS A 15 -12.56 -23.42 -21.02
N GLU A 16 -11.40 -23.37 -21.66
CA GLU A 16 -10.24 -22.70 -21.07
C GLU A 16 -10.55 -21.22 -21.14
N ASP A 17 -11.10 -20.70 -20.07
CA ASP A 17 -11.21 -19.28 -19.81
C ASP A 17 -9.81 -18.78 -19.47
N THR A 18 -8.92 -18.76 -20.46
CA THR A 18 -7.66 -18.04 -20.39
C THR A 18 -8.01 -16.57 -20.44
N ARG A 19 -8.39 -16.01 -19.28
CA ARG A 19 -8.28 -14.57 -19.08
C ARG A 19 -6.81 -14.27 -19.22
N GLU A 20 -6.42 -13.76 -20.37
CA GLU A 20 -5.14 -13.05 -20.51
C GLU A 20 -5.24 -11.89 -19.52
N VAL A 21 -4.53 -12.00 -18.41
CA VAL A 21 -4.35 -10.89 -17.49
C VAL A 21 -3.53 -9.87 -18.26
N GLU A 22 -4.17 -8.81 -18.75
CA GLU A 22 -3.45 -7.68 -19.33
C GLU A 22 -2.66 -7.04 -18.19
N CYS A 23 -1.35 -7.26 -18.20
CA CYS A 23 -0.42 -6.67 -17.26
C CYS A 23 -0.17 -5.22 -17.67
N ASN A 24 -1.01 -4.32 -17.22
CA ASN A 24 -0.84 -2.89 -17.38
C ASN A 24 0.20 -2.39 -16.37
N GLU A 25 0.94 -1.36 -16.75
CA GLU A 25 1.79 -0.64 -15.79
C GLU A 25 0.90 0.02 -14.74
N CYS A 26 0.95 -0.51 -13.52
CA CYS A 26 0.20 0.03 -12.39
C CYS A 26 1.02 1.10 -11.69
N ILE A 27 0.47 2.27 -11.57
CA ILE A 27 1.07 3.31 -10.74
C ILE A 27 0.62 3.10 -9.31
N LEU A 28 1.58 3.04 -8.37
CA LEU A 28 1.34 3.15 -6.93
C LEU A 28 1.83 4.53 -6.50
N GLU A 29 0.97 5.27 -5.82
CA GLU A 29 1.28 6.60 -5.29
C GLU A 29 0.84 6.67 -3.84
N ILE A 30 1.72 7.15 -2.95
CA ILE A 30 1.40 7.38 -1.55
C ILE A 30 1.39 8.88 -1.23
N SER A 31 0.49 9.27 -0.34
CA SER A 31 0.30 10.65 0.06
C SER A 31 -0.10 10.78 1.53
N ALA A 32 0.06 11.98 2.07
CA ALA A 32 -0.38 12.37 3.40
C ALA A 32 -1.26 13.62 3.27
N SER A 33 -2.50 13.43 2.82
CA SER A 33 -3.42 14.51 2.43
C SER A 33 -3.77 15.47 3.57
N GLU A 34 -3.61 15.05 4.83
CA GLU A 34 -3.84 15.88 6.02
C GLU A 34 -2.64 16.75 6.40
N LEU A 35 -1.46 16.50 5.83
CA LEU A 35 -0.23 17.20 6.14
C LEU A 35 0.11 18.26 5.09
N GLN A 36 0.85 19.28 5.52
CA GLN A 36 1.42 20.24 4.61
C GLN A 36 2.70 19.67 3.96
N GLU A 37 2.80 19.79 2.67
CA GLU A 37 4.01 19.47 1.94
C GLU A 37 4.94 20.68 1.90
N SER A 38 6.21 20.48 2.26
CA SER A 38 7.25 21.49 2.18
C SER A 38 7.71 21.68 0.73
N THR A 39 8.45 22.78 0.48
CA THR A 39 9.05 23.03 -0.84
C THR A 39 10.04 21.97 -1.30
N ASP A 40 10.55 21.16 -0.37
CA ASP A 40 11.51 20.08 -0.62
C ASP A 40 10.82 18.72 -0.83
N GLY A 41 9.48 18.70 -0.93
CA GLY A 41 8.71 17.49 -1.14
C GLY A 41 8.62 16.56 0.09
N GLN A 42 8.76 17.13 1.29
CA GLN A 42 8.58 16.43 2.55
C GLN A 42 7.25 16.87 3.19
N TYR A 43 6.54 15.93 3.78
CA TYR A 43 5.36 16.22 4.58
C TYR A 43 5.77 16.65 5.98
N ILE A 44 5.05 17.60 6.58
CA ILE A 44 5.35 18.14 7.92
C ILE A 44 4.27 17.64 8.88
N LEU A 45 4.69 16.89 9.90
CA LEU A 45 3.85 16.45 11.01
C LEU A 45 4.24 17.27 12.25
N GLU A 46 3.34 18.17 12.68
CA GLU A 46 3.51 18.94 13.91
C GLU A 46 3.21 18.04 15.13
N TYR A 47 4.19 17.94 16.03
CA TYR A 47 4.02 17.16 17.25
C TYR A 47 3.11 17.90 18.22
N ASN A 48 2.07 17.25 18.69
CA ASN A 48 1.17 17.78 19.68
C ASN A 48 1.64 17.40 21.11
N GLN A 49 2.19 18.39 21.84
CA GLN A 49 2.72 18.19 23.20
C GLN A 49 1.68 17.74 24.24
N ASP A 50 0.39 17.94 23.98
CA ASP A 50 -0.69 17.49 24.83
C ASP A 50 -0.97 15.98 24.69
N LEU A 51 -0.38 15.33 23.70
CA LEU A 51 -0.56 13.92 23.42
C LEU A 51 0.73 13.14 23.66
N ALA A 52 0.60 11.87 24.04
CA ALA A 52 1.76 10.97 24.15
C ALA A 52 2.39 10.66 22.80
N GLN A 53 1.63 10.80 21.72
CA GLN A 53 2.05 10.61 20.34
C GLN A 53 1.20 11.45 19.40
N THR A 54 1.78 11.85 18.27
CA THR A 54 1.07 12.50 17.18
C THR A 54 0.87 11.51 16.05
N TYR A 55 -0.23 11.57 15.34
CA TYR A 55 -0.56 10.65 14.27
C TYR A 55 -1.20 11.36 13.08
N THR A 56 -1.08 10.73 11.91
CA THR A 56 -1.73 11.12 10.66
C THR A 56 -2.13 9.90 9.86
N MET A 57 -3.10 10.06 8.97
CA MET A 57 -3.44 9.03 7.99
C MET A 57 -2.59 9.19 6.75
N LEU A 58 -2.09 8.07 6.24
CA LEU A 58 -1.43 7.98 4.95
C LEU A 58 -2.31 7.19 4.00
N ASP A 59 -2.37 7.64 2.77
CA ASP A 59 -3.16 7.06 1.71
C ASP A 59 -2.24 6.47 0.65
N ALA A 60 -2.56 5.29 0.16
CA ALA A 60 -1.93 4.71 -1.01
C ALA A 60 -2.99 4.47 -2.08
N THR A 61 -2.73 4.95 -3.28
CA THR A 61 -3.62 4.79 -4.43
C THR A 61 -2.94 3.96 -5.50
N THR A 62 -3.65 2.97 -6.05
CA THR A 62 -3.17 2.20 -7.19
C THR A 62 -4.21 2.15 -8.30
N GLU A 63 -3.77 2.30 -9.54
CA GLU A 63 -4.62 2.18 -10.74
C GLU A 63 -4.96 0.74 -11.08
N CYS A 64 -4.30 -0.25 -10.47
CA CYS A 64 -4.52 -1.67 -10.73
C CYS A 64 -5.69 -2.31 -9.99
N GLY A 65 -6.64 -1.49 -9.58
CA GLY A 65 -7.92 -1.98 -9.11
C GLY A 65 -7.98 -2.27 -7.62
N TRP A 66 -9.09 -2.86 -7.25
CA TRP A 66 -9.48 -3.14 -5.87
C TRP A 66 -8.85 -4.43 -5.34
N SER A 67 -8.78 -4.52 -4.01
CA SER A 67 -8.35 -5.74 -3.30
C SER A 67 -6.85 -6.09 -3.46
N GLN A 68 -6.00 -5.08 -3.70
CA GLN A 68 -4.56 -5.26 -3.63
C GLN A 68 -4.10 -5.22 -2.17
N HIS A 69 -3.27 -6.18 -1.79
CA HIS A 69 -2.69 -6.22 -0.44
C HIS A 69 -1.38 -5.43 -0.42
N LEU A 70 -1.43 -4.26 0.21
CA LEU A 70 -0.29 -3.36 0.35
C LEU A 70 0.48 -3.66 1.65
N GLN A 71 1.80 -3.58 1.57
CA GLN A 71 2.72 -3.67 2.71
C GLN A 71 3.36 -2.31 2.94
N TRP A 72 3.32 -1.85 4.19
CA TRP A 72 3.92 -0.60 4.62
C TRP A 72 5.10 -0.86 5.53
N ASP A 73 6.12 -0.01 5.41
CA ASP A 73 7.33 -0.07 6.24
C ASP A 73 7.93 1.33 6.43
N THR A 74 8.89 1.46 7.33
CA THR A 74 9.64 2.70 7.55
C THR A 74 11.14 2.42 7.57
N ASP A 75 11.96 3.43 7.29
CA ASP A 75 13.42 3.36 7.41
C ASP A 75 13.91 3.30 8.87
N TYR A 76 13.01 3.41 9.83
CA TYR A 76 13.32 3.28 11.24
C TYR A 76 13.48 1.80 11.61
N GLN A 77 14.71 1.39 11.93
CA GLN A 77 14.94 0.06 12.46
C GLN A 77 14.51 0.01 13.94
N TYR A 78 13.58 -0.89 14.25
CA TYR A 78 13.15 -1.18 15.61
C TYR A 78 14.33 -1.53 16.51
N LEU A 79 14.59 -0.70 17.52
CA LEU A 79 15.32 -1.17 18.69
C LEU A 79 14.35 -2.06 19.47
N ILE A 80 14.70 -3.33 19.62
CA ILE A 80 13.89 -4.34 20.32
C ILE A 80 13.37 -3.77 21.63
N GLY A 81 12.05 -3.55 21.71
CA GLY A 81 11.34 -3.14 22.94
C GLY A 81 10.87 -1.68 23.01
N THR A 82 11.06 -0.88 21.94
CA THR A 82 10.57 0.50 21.89
C THR A 82 10.02 0.80 20.49
N ASP A 83 8.71 0.68 20.33
CA ASP A 83 8.02 1.11 19.10
C ASP A 83 7.78 2.63 19.16
N TRP A 84 8.77 3.40 18.79
CA TRP A 84 8.72 4.85 18.83
C TRP A 84 8.04 5.47 17.59
N VAL A 85 8.12 4.77 16.46
CA VAL A 85 7.35 5.04 15.24
C VAL A 85 6.55 3.80 14.93
N SER A 86 5.26 3.95 14.80
CA SER A 86 4.38 2.84 14.52
C SER A 86 3.51 3.08 13.29
N LEU A 87 3.39 2.05 12.49
CA LEU A 87 2.36 1.93 11.46
C LEU A 87 1.28 1.00 12.02
N VAL A 88 0.09 1.54 12.23
CA VAL A 88 -1.04 0.72 12.67
C VAL A 88 -1.64 0.02 11.46
N ASN A 89 -1.65 -1.30 11.49
CA ASN A 89 -2.03 -2.16 10.36
C ASN A 89 -1.10 -1.98 9.14
N PRO A 90 0.18 -2.35 9.24
CA PRO A 90 1.14 -2.19 8.15
C PRO A 90 0.81 -3.01 6.90
N GLY A 91 -0.16 -3.93 6.99
CA GLY A 91 -0.79 -4.57 5.84
C GLY A 91 -2.19 -4.02 5.66
N SER A 92 -2.46 -3.36 4.56
CA SER A 92 -3.79 -2.84 4.22
C SER A 92 -4.24 -3.31 2.84
N MET A 93 -5.55 -3.31 2.61
CA MET A 93 -6.12 -3.69 1.32
C MET A 93 -6.76 -2.46 0.67
N THR A 94 -6.60 -2.35 -0.64
CA THR A 94 -7.30 -1.32 -1.41
C THR A 94 -8.79 -1.58 -1.44
N ASP A 95 -9.55 -0.51 -1.36
CA ASP A 95 -11.00 -0.50 -1.48
C ASP A 95 -11.45 -0.53 -2.96
N GLY A 96 -12.74 -0.26 -3.20
CA GLY A 96 -13.34 -0.24 -4.52
C GLY A 96 -12.80 0.85 -5.46
N ASP A 97 -12.20 1.90 -4.90
CA ASP A 97 -11.59 3.01 -5.63
C ASP A 97 -10.08 2.85 -5.80
N GLY A 98 -9.52 1.74 -5.32
CA GLY A 98 -8.08 1.44 -5.37
C GLY A 98 -7.27 2.15 -4.29
N VAL A 99 -7.91 2.58 -3.19
CA VAL A 99 -7.27 3.32 -2.10
C VAL A 99 -7.12 2.44 -0.86
N ALA A 100 -5.96 2.49 -0.23
CA ALA A 100 -5.69 1.88 1.05
C ALA A 100 -5.15 2.91 2.04
N HIS A 101 -5.42 2.70 3.33
CA HIS A 101 -5.04 3.62 4.39
C HIS A 101 -4.17 2.93 5.43
N VAL A 102 -3.22 3.69 5.99
CA VAL A 102 -2.47 3.30 7.18
C VAL A 102 -2.33 4.50 8.13
N MET A 103 -2.38 4.25 9.41
CA MET A 103 -2.09 5.29 10.41
C MET A 103 -0.59 5.28 10.71
N PHE A 104 0.04 6.45 10.56
CA PHE A 104 1.40 6.71 10.99
C PHE A 104 1.37 7.45 12.33
N ALA A 105 2.15 7.01 13.30
CA ALA A 105 2.25 7.63 14.62
C ALA A 105 3.71 7.87 14.99
N ALA A 106 4.00 9.04 15.54
CA ALA A 106 5.33 9.42 16.01
C ALA A 106 5.28 9.93 17.46
N TRP A 107 6.37 9.68 18.20
CA TRP A 107 6.56 10.10 19.58
C TRP A 107 7.47 11.33 19.65
N GLU A 108 7.46 12.02 20.78
CA GLU A 108 8.27 13.21 21.06
C GLU A 108 9.75 13.05 20.69
N VAL A 109 10.31 11.86 20.93
CA VAL A 109 11.73 11.57 20.66
C VAL A 109 12.13 11.77 19.20
N PHE A 110 11.18 11.80 18.26
CA PHE A 110 11.41 12.00 16.83
C PHE A 110 11.29 13.46 16.37
N ILE A 111 11.05 14.40 17.27
CA ILE A 111 11.05 15.83 16.91
C ILE A 111 12.41 16.20 16.34
N GLY A 112 12.40 16.74 15.13
CA GLY A 112 13.58 17.10 14.35
C GLY A 112 14.05 16.02 13.35
N ASP A 113 13.54 14.80 13.45
CA ASP A 113 13.85 13.71 12.52
C ASP A 113 12.95 13.72 11.29
N THR A 114 13.47 13.13 10.21
CA THR A 114 12.70 12.83 9.00
C THR A 114 12.63 11.33 8.82
N ILE A 115 11.41 10.81 8.72
CA ILE A 115 11.14 9.38 8.58
C ILE A 115 10.64 9.12 7.17
N THR A 116 11.24 8.13 6.51
CA THR A 116 10.77 7.65 5.21
C THR A 116 9.79 6.51 5.42
N VAL A 117 8.60 6.64 4.84
CA VAL A 117 7.58 5.60 4.81
C VAL A 117 7.55 5.00 3.41
N TYR A 118 7.55 3.71 3.34
CA TYR A 118 7.49 2.92 2.11
C TYR A 118 6.16 2.18 2.04
N CYS A 119 5.62 2.06 0.83
CA CYS A 119 4.48 1.21 0.54
C CYS A 119 4.74 0.42 -0.73
N GLY A 120 4.40 -0.85 -0.73
CA GLY A 120 4.59 -1.69 -1.91
C GLY A 120 3.64 -2.87 -1.97
N TYR A 121 3.50 -3.43 -3.15
CA TYR A 121 2.77 -4.68 -3.40
C TYR A 121 3.32 -5.38 -4.66
N THR A 122 2.96 -6.64 -4.80
CA THR A 122 3.23 -7.41 -6.03
C THR A 122 1.89 -7.66 -6.72
N ASP A 123 1.78 -7.27 -7.97
CA ASP A 123 0.57 -7.47 -8.76
C ASP A 123 0.41 -8.92 -9.22
N ASP A 124 -0.74 -9.23 -9.84
CA ASP A 124 -1.05 -10.56 -10.34
C ASP A 124 -0.13 -11.03 -11.48
N CYS A 125 0.63 -10.11 -12.08
CA CYS A 125 1.66 -10.39 -13.09
C CYS A 125 3.04 -10.66 -12.47
N GLY A 126 3.17 -10.55 -11.15
CA GLY A 126 4.43 -10.71 -10.43
C GLY A 126 5.35 -9.49 -10.49
N VAL A 127 4.84 -8.33 -10.95
CA VAL A 127 5.58 -7.06 -10.95
C VAL A 127 5.49 -6.42 -9.57
N HIS A 128 6.63 -5.97 -9.07
CA HIS A 128 6.74 -5.32 -7.77
C HIS A 128 6.64 -3.81 -7.92
N HIS A 129 5.67 -3.22 -7.23
CA HIS A 129 5.42 -1.78 -7.19
C HIS A 129 5.85 -1.26 -5.83
N LEU A 130 6.56 -0.14 -5.79
CA LEU A 130 7.06 0.50 -4.57
C LEU A 130 7.00 2.01 -4.72
N ASP A 131 6.51 2.69 -3.70
CA ASP A 131 6.58 4.14 -3.56
C ASP A 131 6.99 4.53 -2.13
N SER A 132 7.42 5.78 -1.94
CA SER A 132 7.85 6.28 -0.64
C SER A 132 7.57 7.78 -0.49
N LEU A 133 7.26 8.18 0.75
CA LEU A 133 7.19 9.59 1.13
C LEU A 133 8.04 9.86 2.38
N LYS A 134 8.36 11.12 2.62
CA LYS A 134 9.13 11.55 3.79
C LYS A 134 8.27 12.42 4.69
N ILE A 135 8.30 12.13 5.99
CA ILE A 135 7.60 12.90 7.02
C ILE A 135 8.63 13.48 7.96
N GLN A 136 8.71 14.80 8.00
CA GLN A 136 9.49 15.53 8.99
C GLN A 136 8.63 15.82 10.21
N ILE A 137 9.11 15.44 11.39
CA ILE A 137 8.41 15.68 12.65
C ILE A 137 8.97 16.96 13.25
N VAL A 138 8.11 17.95 13.46
CA VAL A 138 8.49 19.26 14.01
C VAL A 138 7.76 19.52 15.32
N ASP A 139 8.38 20.33 16.17
CA ASP A 139 7.73 20.82 17.39
C ASP A 139 6.69 21.87 17.05
N ASN A 140 5.55 21.79 17.67
CA ASN A 140 4.51 22.80 17.59
C ASN A 140 4.73 23.80 18.74
N GLU A 141 5.64 24.79 18.53
CA GLU A 141 5.91 25.85 19.50
C GLU A 141 4.72 26.85 19.62
#